data_33b18fe28c644c3b45575cfe3632a333
#
_entry.id   33b18fe28c644c3b45575cfe3632a333
#
_cell.length_a   1.000
_cell.length_b   1.000
_cell.length_c   1.000
_cell.angle_alpha   90.00
_cell.angle_beta   90.00
_cell.angle_gamma   90.00
#
_symmetry.space_group_name_H-M   'P 1'
#
loop_
_entity.id
_entity.type
_entity.pdbx_description
1 polymer ?
#
loop_
_entity_poly.entity_id
_entity_poly.type
_entity_poly.pdbx_seq_one_letter_code
_entity_poly.pdbx_strand_id
1 'polypeptide(L)'
;MKKKLLLLLTAVLAILCMAGCGSDRNSKSGKSDDKSGSKTYKVGIVQYVDDASLNQIQKSVQEELDKKGEELGVKFNYKDYTFNGQADQSTLNQIMTELVADGGDLIIPIATPTALIAQSATEDNQIPVVFSAVTDPVSAGLVSSMDSPGANITGTSDAIDTQAIMKLILKANSKTKKIGLLYDKSQDSSKQAIADAKKFCEENNIDVVEKTGTTNDEVALAADALVAAKVDAVFTPTDNTIMKAELAIYEKFADAKIPHYTGADSFALNGAFAGYGVNYKELGTETADMVVDILVNSAKPGETAVKTLNNGIATVNTEIAEQIGLDYSGFKDMCEKVVETKTAKEFE
;
A
#
# COMPACT_ATOMS: atom_id res chain seq x y z
N MET A 1 19.49 -55.98 44.35
CA MET A 1 20.83 -56.35 44.81
C MET A 1 21.78 -55.23 44.43
N LYS A 2 22.20 -54.57 45.39
CA LYS A 2 23.61 -54.21 45.74
C LYS A 2 24.26 -53.24 44.78
N LYS A 3 24.39 -52.02 45.14
CA LYS A 3 25.41 -51.38 46.05
C LYS A 3 26.43 -50.67 45.16
N LYS A 4 26.51 -49.32 45.30
CA LYS A 4 27.52 -48.61 46.09
C LYS A 4 28.81 -48.45 45.28
N LEU A 5 29.54 -47.40 45.23
CA LEU A 5 30.05 -46.45 46.24
C LEU A 5 31.01 -45.52 45.47
N LEU A 6 30.98 -44.30 45.71
CA LEU A 6 31.80 -43.43 46.60
C LEU A 6 33.01 -42.83 45.86
N LEU A 7 33.01 -41.57 45.77
CA LEU A 7 33.63 -40.57 46.60
C LEU A 7 35.13 -40.32 46.38
N LEU A 8 35.41 -39.13 46.35
CA LEU A 8 36.38 -38.27 47.00
C LEU A 8 37.61 -37.94 46.13
N LEU A 9 38.13 -36.84 46.14
CA LEU A 9 38.43 -35.70 46.99
C LEU A 9 39.61 -34.99 46.38
N THR A 10 39.75 -33.86 46.40
CA THR A 10 40.21 -32.64 47.02
C THR A 10 41.17 -31.91 46.10
N ALA A 11 41.00 -30.68 45.87
CA ALA A 11 41.22 -29.46 46.63
C ALA A 11 42.69 -29.18 46.91
N VAL A 12 42.98 -27.89 46.90
CA VAL A 12 44.15 -27.25 47.58
C VAL A 12 45.21 -26.77 46.57
N LEU A 13 45.60 -25.60 46.46
CA LEU A 13 45.72 -24.31 47.15
C LEU A 13 46.76 -23.52 46.36
N ALA A 14 46.53 -22.42 45.95
CA ALA A 14 46.74 -21.07 46.48
C ALA A 14 48.24 -20.67 46.70
N ILE A 15 48.43 -19.44 46.28
CA ILE A 15 49.18 -18.37 46.99
C ILE A 15 50.62 -18.04 46.54
N LEU A 16 50.72 -16.76 46.25
CA LEU A 16 51.71 -15.71 46.52
C LEU A 16 52.93 -15.67 45.61
N CYS A 17 53.51 -14.61 45.35
CA CYS A 17 53.45 -13.15 45.67
C CYS A 17 54.32 -12.39 44.66
N MET A 18 53.94 -11.23 44.45
CA MET A 18 54.55 -9.93 44.72
C MET A 18 55.86 -9.56 43.97
N ALA A 19 55.69 -8.44 43.40
CA ALA A 19 56.49 -7.23 43.45
C ALA A 19 57.67 -7.09 42.50
N GLY A 20 57.54 -6.08 41.69
CA GLY A 20 58.61 -5.46 40.93
C GLY A 20 58.12 -4.15 40.34
N CYS A 21 58.30 -3.06 41.11
CA CYS A 21 58.15 -1.69 40.62
C CYS A 21 59.11 -1.35 39.50
N GLY A 22 58.63 -0.69 38.48
CA GLY A 22 59.44 0.01 37.47
C GLY A 22 58.56 1.04 36.74
N SER A 23 58.70 2.27 37.14
CA SER A 23 58.11 3.46 36.48
C SER A 23 58.66 3.60 35.09
N ASP A 24 57.78 3.82 34.12
CA ASP A 24 57.97 4.96 33.18
C ASP A 24 56.66 5.32 32.51
N ARG A 25 56.43 6.63 32.57
CA ARG A 25 55.29 7.33 31.94
C ARG A 25 55.41 7.27 30.43
N ASN A 26 54.39 6.81 29.76
CA ASN A 26 54.03 7.44 28.50
C ASN A 26 52.51 7.30 28.27
N SER A 27 51.84 8.42 28.47
CA SER A 27 50.41 8.59 28.16
C SER A 27 50.24 8.50 26.66
N LYS A 28 49.67 7.38 26.17
CA LYS A 28 48.91 7.40 24.92
C LYS A 28 47.49 6.99 25.25
N SER A 29 46.66 8.04 25.28
CA SER A 29 45.22 7.95 25.18
C SER A 29 44.89 7.02 24.02
N GLY A 30 44.60 5.76 24.39
CA GLY A 30 43.90 4.85 23.45
C GLY A 30 42.50 5.35 23.34
N LYS A 31 42.20 6.06 22.24
CA LYS A 31 40.85 6.14 21.74
C LYS A 31 40.37 4.70 21.60
N SER A 32 39.48 4.28 22.46
CA SER A 32 38.56 3.22 22.17
C SER A 32 37.77 3.74 20.96
N ASP A 33 38.09 3.26 19.77
CA ASP A 33 37.20 3.30 18.65
C ASP A 33 35.98 2.45 19.03
N ASP A 34 35.03 3.12 19.67
CA ASP A 34 33.66 2.66 19.76
C ASP A 34 33.14 2.71 18.30
N LYS A 35 33.35 1.60 17.59
CA LYS A 35 32.59 1.35 16.37
C LYS A 35 31.15 1.16 16.81
N SER A 36 30.46 2.27 17.03
CA SER A 36 29.01 2.34 17.05
C SER A 36 28.54 1.78 15.70
N GLY A 37 28.26 0.48 15.69
CA GLY A 37 27.63 -0.12 14.54
C GLY A 37 26.31 0.60 14.30
N SER A 38 26.09 1.13 13.10
CA SER A 38 24.82 1.71 12.69
C SER A 38 23.68 0.77 13.07
N LYS A 39 22.69 1.28 13.81
CA LYS A 39 21.51 0.47 14.17
C LYS A 39 20.80 0.04 12.89
N THR A 40 20.52 -1.26 12.78
CA THR A 40 19.82 -1.82 11.62
C THR A 40 18.42 -2.24 12.07
N TYR A 41 17.40 -1.79 11.31
CA TYR A 41 16.01 -2.16 11.49
C TYR A 41 15.58 -3.12 10.38
N LYS A 42 14.88 -4.19 10.72
CA LYS A 42 14.27 -5.13 9.79
C LYS A 42 12.88 -4.61 9.42
N VAL A 43 12.71 -4.17 8.18
CA VAL A 43 11.46 -3.58 7.68
C VAL A 43 10.86 -4.50 6.63
N GLY A 44 9.72 -5.12 6.93
CA GLY A 44 8.96 -5.91 5.96
C GLY A 44 8.16 -5.00 5.03
N ILE A 45 8.33 -5.12 3.71
CA ILE A 45 7.49 -4.46 2.70
C ILE A 45 6.71 -5.54 1.99
N VAL A 46 5.38 -5.52 2.10
CA VAL A 46 4.53 -6.57 1.53
C VAL A 46 3.46 -5.95 0.64
N GLN A 47 3.59 -6.17 -0.66
CA GLN A 47 2.66 -5.69 -1.67
C GLN A 47 1.59 -6.74 -1.95
N TYR A 48 0.34 -6.30 -2.19
CA TYR A 48 -0.77 -7.22 -2.49
C TYR A 48 -0.58 -7.94 -3.83
N VAL A 49 -0.29 -7.19 -4.89
CA VAL A 49 -0.19 -7.68 -6.26
C VAL A 49 0.78 -6.79 -7.04
N ASP A 50 1.32 -7.31 -8.14
CA ASP A 50 2.11 -6.53 -9.09
C ASP A 50 1.19 -5.60 -9.88
N ASP A 51 1.28 -4.30 -9.58
CA ASP A 51 0.49 -3.22 -10.18
C ASP A 51 1.31 -1.93 -10.18
N ALA A 52 1.16 -1.13 -11.23
CA ALA A 52 1.99 0.05 -11.45
C ALA A 52 1.84 1.14 -10.37
N SER A 53 0.63 1.37 -9.80
CA SER A 53 0.45 2.30 -8.67
C SER A 53 1.14 1.77 -7.41
N LEU A 54 0.94 0.47 -7.11
CA LEU A 54 1.54 -0.16 -5.93
C LEU A 54 3.07 -0.24 -6.06
N ASN A 55 3.59 -0.47 -7.27
CA ASN A 55 5.02 -0.46 -7.58
C ASN A 55 5.63 0.94 -7.35
N GLN A 56 4.92 2.02 -7.70
CA GLN A 56 5.34 3.39 -7.37
C GLN A 56 5.48 3.60 -5.86
N ILE A 57 4.50 3.12 -5.07
CA ILE A 57 4.57 3.20 -3.61
C ILE A 57 5.79 2.46 -3.08
N GLN A 58 5.93 1.18 -3.43
CA GLN A 58 7.03 0.33 -2.95
C GLN A 58 8.39 0.97 -3.27
N LYS A 59 8.58 1.43 -4.50
CA LYS A 59 9.81 2.10 -4.93
C LYS A 59 10.09 3.37 -4.13
N SER A 60 9.08 4.22 -3.94
CA SER A 60 9.25 5.48 -3.20
C SER A 60 9.49 5.26 -1.72
N VAL A 61 8.86 4.23 -1.11
CA VAL A 61 9.19 3.80 0.26
C VAL A 61 10.66 3.42 0.37
N GLN A 62 11.17 2.60 -0.55
CA GLN A 62 12.55 2.12 -0.54
C GLN A 62 13.55 3.28 -0.73
N GLU A 63 13.30 4.17 -1.69
CA GLU A 63 14.14 5.33 -1.97
C GLU A 63 14.20 6.28 -0.77
N GLU A 64 13.07 6.57 -0.12
CA GLU A 64 13.04 7.48 1.03
C GLU A 64 13.66 6.82 2.28
N LEU A 65 13.46 5.52 2.51
CA LEU A 65 14.13 4.80 3.60
C LEU A 65 15.65 4.76 3.43
N ASP A 66 16.16 4.58 2.20
CA ASP A 66 17.61 4.64 1.92
C ASP A 66 18.14 6.05 2.22
N LYS A 67 17.47 7.10 1.74
CA LYS A 67 17.83 8.50 1.99
C LYS A 67 17.83 8.84 3.49
N LYS A 68 16.74 8.52 4.20
CA LYS A 68 16.65 8.75 5.66
C LYS A 68 17.66 7.94 6.45
N GLY A 69 17.96 6.73 6.00
CA GLY A 69 19.00 5.89 6.59
C GLY A 69 20.37 6.56 6.54
N GLU A 70 20.73 7.15 5.40
CA GLU A 70 21.98 7.92 5.24
C GLU A 70 21.98 9.17 6.12
N GLU A 71 20.88 9.95 6.11
CA GLU A 71 20.76 11.18 6.90
C GLU A 71 20.87 10.94 8.41
N LEU A 72 20.29 9.85 8.91
CA LEU A 72 20.18 9.52 10.35
C LEU A 72 21.27 8.59 10.86
N GLY A 73 22.12 8.06 9.97
CA GLY A 73 23.18 7.12 10.33
C GLY A 73 22.63 5.74 10.81
N VAL A 74 21.47 5.35 10.35
CA VAL A 74 20.83 4.06 10.62
C VAL A 74 20.67 3.26 9.32
N LYS A 75 20.28 1.99 9.43
CA LYS A 75 20.04 1.15 8.26
C LYS A 75 18.65 0.52 8.34
N PHE A 76 17.88 0.65 7.28
CA PHE A 76 16.61 -0.05 7.10
C PHE A 76 16.86 -1.25 6.16
N ASN A 77 16.82 -2.44 6.72
CA ASN A 77 16.97 -3.67 5.95
C ASN A 77 15.58 -4.13 5.46
N TYR A 78 15.17 -3.60 4.33
CA TYR A 78 13.98 -4.05 3.60
C TYR A 78 14.32 -4.99 2.44
N LYS A 79 15.56 -4.99 1.95
CA LYS A 79 15.98 -5.75 0.75
C LYS A 79 15.78 -7.25 0.91
N ASP A 80 15.98 -7.76 2.11
CA ASP A 80 15.76 -9.18 2.44
C ASP A 80 14.30 -9.46 2.82
N TYR A 81 13.46 -8.42 2.98
CA TYR A 81 12.11 -8.49 3.52
C TYR A 81 11.06 -7.79 2.63
N THR A 82 11.30 -7.77 1.31
CA THR A 82 10.34 -7.24 0.31
C THR A 82 9.66 -8.39 -0.42
N PHE A 83 8.33 -8.43 -0.36
CA PHE A 83 7.52 -9.55 -0.85
C PHE A 83 6.31 -9.07 -1.66
N ASN A 84 5.82 -9.94 -2.54
CA ASN A 84 4.59 -9.77 -3.28
C ASN A 84 3.62 -10.92 -2.97
N GLY A 85 2.42 -10.61 -2.53
CA GLY A 85 1.38 -11.57 -2.16
C GLY A 85 0.67 -12.21 -3.34
N GLN A 86 0.89 -11.74 -4.58
CA GLN A 86 0.32 -12.25 -5.83
C GLN A 86 -1.22 -12.32 -5.84
N ALA A 87 -1.87 -11.44 -5.07
CA ALA A 87 -3.31 -11.43 -4.81
C ALA A 87 -3.82 -12.77 -4.22
N ASP A 88 -2.98 -13.46 -3.45
CA ASP A 88 -3.31 -14.74 -2.81
C ASP A 88 -3.22 -14.64 -1.29
N GLN A 89 -4.34 -14.88 -0.62
CA GLN A 89 -4.45 -14.75 0.83
C GLN A 89 -3.57 -15.76 1.58
N SER A 90 -3.38 -16.96 1.05
CA SER A 90 -2.53 -17.99 1.68
C SER A 90 -1.07 -17.56 1.64
N THR A 91 -0.62 -17.06 0.48
CA THR A 91 0.74 -16.51 0.29
C THR A 91 0.98 -15.34 1.23
N LEU A 92 0.04 -14.41 1.36
CA LEU A 92 0.17 -13.28 2.29
C LEU A 92 0.26 -13.72 3.75
N ASN A 93 -0.56 -14.68 4.18
CA ASN A 93 -0.50 -15.24 5.54
C ASN A 93 0.86 -15.91 5.82
N GLN A 94 1.42 -16.63 4.84
CA GLN A 94 2.75 -17.24 4.98
C GLN A 94 3.83 -16.17 5.11
N ILE A 95 3.84 -15.15 4.24
CA ILE A 95 4.78 -14.04 4.30
C ILE A 95 4.74 -13.33 5.67
N MET A 96 3.54 -13.02 6.17
CA MET A 96 3.41 -12.36 7.48
C MET A 96 3.91 -13.25 8.62
N THR A 97 3.65 -14.56 8.56
CA THR A 97 4.15 -15.52 9.54
C THR A 97 5.68 -15.57 9.56
N GLU A 98 6.30 -15.58 8.38
CA GLU A 98 7.77 -15.56 8.26
C GLU A 98 8.37 -14.25 8.78
N LEU A 99 7.78 -13.09 8.42
CA LEU A 99 8.24 -11.77 8.92
C LEU A 99 8.17 -11.66 10.45
N VAL A 100 7.10 -12.17 11.06
CA VAL A 100 6.94 -12.20 12.51
C VAL A 100 7.97 -13.15 13.16
N ALA A 101 8.15 -14.35 12.61
CA ALA A 101 9.10 -15.33 13.11
C ALA A 101 10.56 -14.86 13.04
N ASP A 102 10.92 -14.11 12.00
CA ASP A 102 12.25 -13.53 11.81
C ASP A 102 12.51 -12.30 12.71
N GLY A 103 11.52 -11.87 13.46
CA GLY A 103 11.61 -10.72 14.36
C GLY A 103 11.74 -9.41 13.60
N GLY A 104 10.82 -9.15 12.67
CA GLY A 104 10.70 -7.86 11.99
C GLY A 104 10.46 -6.73 13.00
N ASP A 105 11.11 -5.59 12.80
CA ASP A 105 10.92 -4.41 13.66
C ASP A 105 9.67 -3.60 13.27
N LEU A 106 9.24 -3.69 12.00
CA LEU A 106 8.05 -3.03 11.46
C LEU A 106 7.63 -3.69 10.15
N ILE A 107 6.33 -3.68 9.85
CA ILE A 107 5.76 -4.17 8.59
C ILE A 107 5.05 -3.03 7.86
N ILE A 108 5.32 -2.91 6.56
CA ILE A 108 4.66 -1.98 5.62
C ILE A 108 3.80 -2.83 4.67
N PRO A 109 2.52 -3.07 4.98
CA PRO A 109 1.60 -3.69 4.05
C PRO A 109 1.09 -2.64 3.05
N ILE A 110 1.13 -2.96 1.76
CA ILE A 110 0.63 -2.11 0.67
C ILE A 110 -0.69 -2.69 0.16
N ALA A 111 -1.73 -1.89 0.17
CA ALA A 111 -3.14 -2.16 -0.12
C ALA A 111 -3.94 -2.78 1.05
N THR A 112 -5.25 -2.52 1.08
CA THR A 112 -6.17 -2.91 2.17
C THR A 112 -6.15 -4.40 2.51
N PRO A 113 -6.19 -5.35 1.55
CA PRO A 113 -6.17 -6.78 1.89
C PRO A 113 -4.90 -7.20 2.63
N THR A 114 -3.75 -6.64 2.25
CA THR A 114 -2.47 -6.92 2.90
C THR A 114 -2.42 -6.34 4.31
N ALA A 115 -2.98 -5.14 4.50
CA ALA A 115 -3.03 -4.49 5.81
C ALA A 115 -3.90 -5.26 6.82
N LEU A 116 -5.03 -5.83 6.39
CA LEU A 116 -5.88 -6.67 7.22
C LEU A 116 -5.17 -7.95 7.70
N ILE A 117 -4.38 -8.57 6.82
CA ILE A 117 -3.60 -9.76 7.18
C ILE A 117 -2.45 -9.37 8.12
N ALA A 118 -1.76 -8.25 7.87
CA ALA A 118 -0.71 -7.75 8.76
C ALA A 118 -1.25 -7.43 10.16
N GLN A 119 -2.41 -6.78 10.26
CA GLN A 119 -3.08 -6.52 11.54
C GLN A 119 -3.30 -7.82 12.32
N SER A 120 -3.92 -8.83 11.68
CA SER A 120 -4.17 -10.11 12.32
C SER A 120 -2.89 -10.83 12.75
N ALA A 121 -1.84 -10.79 11.93
CA ALA A 121 -0.56 -11.44 12.24
C ALA A 121 0.22 -10.75 13.37
N THR A 122 -0.05 -9.47 13.63
CA THR A 122 0.66 -8.67 14.64
C THR A 122 -0.15 -8.39 15.91
N GLU A 123 -1.36 -8.93 16.04
CA GLU A 123 -2.24 -8.71 17.18
C GLU A 123 -1.59 -9.11 18.51
N ASP A 124 -0.96 -10.29 18.58
CA ASP A 124 -0.37 -10.79 19.81
C ASP A 124 1.03 -10.21 20.11
N ASN A 125 1.83 -9.99 19.07
CA ASN A 125 3.26 -9.60 19.23
C ASN A 125 3.47 -8.09 19.18
N GLN A 126 2.45 -7.32 18.77
CA GLN A 126 2.45 -5.84 18.73
C GLN A 126 3.56 -5.24 17.87
N ILE A 127 4.05 -5.97 16.85
CA ILE A 127 4.97 -5.40 15.85
C ILE A 127 4.28 -4.21 15.19
N PRO A 128 4.91 -3.03 15.11
CA PRO A 128 4.35 -1.87 14.44
C PRO A 128 3.99 -2.14 12.98
N VAL A 129 2.83 -1.67 12.58
CA VAL A 129 2.36 -1.74 11.19
C VAL A 129 2.11 -0.32 10.67
N VAL A 130 2.72 -0.01 9.53
CA VAL A 130 2.47 1.26 8.80
C VAL A 130 1.96 0.90 7.42
N PHE A 131 0.64 0.89 7.25
CA PHE A 131 0.05 0.56 5.96
C PHE A 131 0.22 1.68 4.93
N SER A 132 0.20 1.32 3.65
CA SER A 132 0.16 2.25 2.54
C SER A 132 -0.99 1.90 1.58
N ALA A 133 -1.65 2.91 1.02
CA ALA A 133 -2.79 2.76 0.11
C ALA A 133 -3.93 1.92 0.72
N VAL A 134 -4.41 2.31 1.88
CA VAL A 134 -5.65 1.79 2.44
C VAL A 134 -6.75 2.84 2.25
N THR A 135 -7.74 2.53 1.43
CA THR A 135 -8.75 3.49 0.99
C THR A 135 -9.64 3.98 2.12
N ASP A 136 -10.13 3.07 2.96
CA ASP A 136 -10.96 3.40 4.14
C ASP A 136 -10.53 2.55 5.34
N PRO A 137 -9.50 2.97 6.08
CA PRO A 137 -8.96 2.18 7.18
C PRO A 137 -9.90 2.07 8.39
N VAL A 138 -10.84 3.01 8.55
CA VAL A 138 -11.85 2.96 9.62
C VAL A 138 -12.92 1.93 9.29
N SER A 139 -13.50 1.97 8.10
CA SER A 139 -14.53 1.00 7.68
C SER A 139 -13.96 -0.40 7.51
N ALA A 140 -12.67 -0.54 7.15
CA ALA A 140 -11.97 -1.81 7.11
C ALA A 140 -11.68 -2.39 8.52
N GLY A 141 -11.88 -1.60 9.59
CA GLY A 141 -11.62 -2.05 10.96
C GLY A 141 -10.14 -2.08 11.34
N LEU A 142 -9.29 -1.42 10.56
CA LEU A 142 -7.85 -1.34 10.82
C LEU A 142 -7.52 -0.33 11.93
N VAL A 143 -8.24 0.77 12.00
CA VAL A 143 -8.04 1.84 12.97
C VAL A 143 -9.35 2.28 13.58
N SER A 144 -9.31 2.80 14.81
CA SER A 144 -10.50 3.31 15.51
C SER A 144 -10.98 4.64 14.91
N SER A 145 -10.05 5.49 14.49
CA SER A 145 -10.30 6.74 13.78
C SER A 145 -9.04 7.17 13.01
N MET A 146 -9.20 8.10 12.07
CA MET A 146 -8.06 8.64 11.31
C MET A 146 -7.07 9.42 12.20
N ASP A 147 -7.56 10.18 13.19
CA ASP A 147 -6.73 10.99 14.08
C ASP A 147 -6.09 10.19 15.21
N SER A 148 -6.71 9.09 15.63
CA SER A 148 -6.25 8.24 16.73
C SER A 148 -6.51 6.78 16.43
N PRO A 149 -5.56 6.10 15.76
CA PRO A 149 -5.70 4.71 15.33
C PRO A 149 -5.96 3.72 16.46
N GLY A 150 -5.28 3.86 17.59
CA GLY A 150 -5.60 3.17 18.85
C GLY A 150 -4.94 1.80 19.07
N ALA A 151 -4.21 1.26 18.10
CA ALA A 151 -3.51 -0.03 18.19
C ALA A 151 -2.04 0.08 17.71
N ASN A 152 -1.40 -1.03 17.38
CA ASN A 152 -0.05 -1.06 16.81
C ASN A 152 0.01 -0.70 15.31
N ILE A 153 -1.06 -0.11 14.75
CA ILE A 153 -1.22 0.13 13.31
C ILE A 153 -1.60 1.58 13.01
N THR A 154 -0.99 2.16 11.98
CA THR A 154 -1.30 3.44 11.36
C THR A 154 -0.86 3.39 9.89
N GLY A 155 -0.86 4.50 9.16
CA GLY A 155 -0.34 4.54 7.79
C GLY A 155 -0.90 5.66 6.94
N THR A 156 -0.90 5.44 5.62
CA THR A 156 -1.36 6.39 4.62
C THR A 156 -2.56 5.88 3.85
N SER A 157 -3.57 6.74 3.68
CA SER A 157 -4.80 6.44 2.97
C SER A 157 -4.78 7.05 1.56
N ASP A 158 -5.22 6.26 0.58
CA ASP A 158 -5.51 6.66 -0.79
C ASP A 158 -7.02 6.87 -1.01
N ALA A 159 -7.73 7.33 0.01
CA ALA A 159 -9.16 7.63 -0.10
C ALA A 159 -9.47 8.43 -1.36
N ILE A 160 -10.49 8.03 -2.10
CA ILE A 160 -10.87 8.65 -3.36
C ILE A 160 -12.06 9.58 -3.20
N ASP A 161 -12.08 10.69 -3.95
CA ASP A 161 -13.27 11.52 -4.10
C ASP A 161 -14.17 10.96 -5.21
N THR A 162 -15.03 10.02 -4.85
CA THR A 162 -15.99 9.40 -5.79
C THR A 162 -16.89 10.44 -6.43
N GLN A 163 -17.28 11.49 -5.71
CA GLN A 163 -18.13 12.55 -6.28
C GLN A 163 -17.39 13.32 -7.39
N ALA A 164 -16.10 13.59 -7.20
CA ALA A 164 -15.28 14.23 -8.24
C ALA A 164 -15.23 13.35 -9.51
N ILE A 165 -15.01 12.05 -9.36
CA ILE A 165 -14.99 11.11 -10.49
C ILE A 165 -16.36 11.12 -11.23
N MET A 166 -17.46 11.03 -10.48
CA MET A 166 -18.80 11.08 -11.08
C MET A 166 -19.07 12.39 -11.82
N LYS A 167 -18.57 13.52 -11.30
CA LYS A 167 -18.66 14.82 -11.96
C LYS A 167 -17.80 14.87 -13.24
N LEU A 168 -16.63 14.22 -13.26
CA LEU A 168 -15.80 14.09 -14.46
C LEU A 168 -16.53 13.32 -15.56
N ILE A 169 -17.26 12.24 -15.22
CA ILE A 169 -18.13 11.52 -16.17
C ILE A 169 -19.13 12.48 -16.82
N LEU A 170 -19.84 13.27 -16.02
CA LEU A 170 -20.83 14.21 -16.52
C LEU A 170 -20.21 15.40 -17.26
N LYS A 171 -19.00 15.82 -16.89
CA LYS A 171 -18.24 16.87 -17.59
C LYS A 171 -17.83 16.43 -19.01
N ALA A 172 -17.35 15.20 -19.13
CA ALA A 172 -16.98 14.63 -20.42
C ALA A 172 -18.21 14.32 -21.31
N ASN A 173 -19.31 13.86 -20.71
CA ASN A 173 -20.54 13.58 -21.40
C ASN A 173 -21.78 13.94 -20.54
N SER A 174 -22.29 15.15 -20.73
CA SER A 174 -23.50 15.63 -20.02
C SER A 174 -24.80 14.89 -20.37
N LYS A 175 -24.78 14.00 -21.36
CA LYS A 175 -25.92 13.17 -21.78
C LYS A 175 -25.91 11.80 -21.10
N THR A 176 -24.95 11.49 -20.25
CA THR A 176 -24.87 10.24 -19.49
C THR A 176 -26.17 9.99 -18.72
N LYS A 177 -26.78 8.83 -18.95
CA LYS A 177 -28.03 8.38 -18.31
C LYS A 177 -27.90 7.03 -17.62
N LYS A 178 -26.86 6.27 -17.92
CA LYS A 178 -26.67 4.93 -17.40
C LYS A 178 -25.19 4.68 -17.12
N ILE A 179 -24.85 4.40 -15.86
CA ILE A 179 -23.49 4.12 -15.45
C ILE A 179 -23.37 2.66 -15.01
N GLY A 180 -22.36 1.97 -15.50
CA GLY A 180 -21.94 0.67 -15.04
C GLY A 180 -21.05 0.79 -13.80
N LEU A 181 -21.31 0.00 -12.77
CA LEU A 181 -20.42 -0.15 -11.62
C LEU A 181 -19.77 -1.53 -11.70
N LEU A 182 -18.44 -1.56 -11.85
CA LEU A 182 -17.63 -2.78 -11.94
C LEU A 182 -16.72 -2.87 -10.74
N TYR A 183 -16.88 -3.92 -9.91
CA TYR A 183 -16.09 -4.09 -8.70
C TYR A 183 -16.18 -5.51 -8.13
N ASP A 184 -15.33 -5.81 -7.18
CA ASP A 184 -15.37 -7.02 -6.36
C ASP A 184 -16.06 -6.73 -5.01
N LYS A 185 -17.18 -7.40 -4.71
CA LYS A 185 -17.93 -7.23 -3.46
C LYS A 185 -17.14 -7.61 -2.21
N SER A 186 -16.10 -8.41 -2.34
CA SER A 186 -15.26 -8.84 -1.23
C SER A 186 -14.19 -7.82 -0.86
N GLN A 187 -13.93 -6.81 -1.72
CA GLN A 187 -12.93 -5.77 -1.46
C GLN A 187 -13.50 -4.67 -0.56
N ASP A 188 -12.90 -4.51 0.63
CA ASP A 188 -13.30 -3.45 1.57
C ASP A 188 -13.05 -2.05 0.99
N SER A 189 -11.98 -1.87 0.19
CA SER A 189 -11.66 -0.63 -0.51
C SER A 189 -12.77 -0.14 -1.45
N SER A 190 -13.64 -1.02 -1.95
CA SER A 190 -14.69 -0.68 -2.90
C SER A 190 -16.02 -0.26 -2.27
N LYS A 191 -16.28 -0.68 -1.02
CA LYS A 191 -17.62 -0.60 -0.41
C LYS A 191 -18.17 0.83 -0.35
N GLN A 192 -17.42 1.76 0.24
CA GLN A 192 -17.88 3.14 0.42
C GLN A 192 -17.99 3.86 -0.93
N ALA A 193 -16.99 3.71 -1.80
CA ALA A 193 -16.99 4.37 -3.10
C ALA A 193 -18.18 3.93 -3.98
N ILE A 194 -18.54 2.64 -3.94
CA ILE A 194 -19.73 2.13 -4.65
C ILE A 194 -21.02 2.67 -4.03
N ALA A 195 -21.11 2.79 -2.72
CA ALA A 195 -22.28 3.41 -2.06
C ALA A 195 -22.42 4.88 -2.47
N ASP A 196 -21.33 5.64 -2.48
CA ASP A 196 -21.30 7.04 -2.87
C ASP A 196 -21.64 7.24 -4.36
N ALA A 197 -21.14 6.35 -5.23
CA ALA A 197 -21.48 6.37 -6.66
C ALA A 197 -22.98 6.11 -6.91
N LYS A 198 -23.57 5.14 -6.20
CA LYS A 198 -25.01 4.87 -6.28
C LYS A 198 -25.84 6.06 -5.81
N LYS A 199 -25.47 6.67 -4.70
CA LYS A 199 -26.12 7.87 -4.18
C LYS A 199 -26.04 9.02 -5.15
N PHE A 200 -24.85 9.27 -5.74
CA PHE A 200 -24.70 10.30 -6.77
C PHE A 200 -25.59 10.04 -7.99
N CYS A 201 -25.66 8.79 -8.46
CA CYS A 201 -26.51 8.42 -9.58
C CYS A 201 -28.01 8.65 -9.28
N GLU A 202 -28.47 8.26 -8.09
CA GLU A 202 -29.84 8.50 -7.63
C GLU A 202 -30.18 10.00 -7.61
N GLU A 203 -29.32 10.83 -7.01
CA GLU A 203 -29.50 12.28 -6.92
C GLU A 203 -29.51 12.97 -8.30
N ASN A 204 -28.87 12.38 -9.31
CA ASN A 204 -28.77 12.92 -10.67
C ASN A 204 -29.68 12.22 -11.69
N ASN A 205 -30.58 11.32 -11.27
CA ASN A 205 -31.48 10.54 -12.12
C ASN A 205 -30.71 9.75 -13.20
N ILE A 206 -29.64 9.07 -12.82
CA ILE A 206 -28.81 8.22 -13.64
C ILE A 206 -29.07 6.77 -13.26
N ASP A 207 -29.37 5.93 -14.26
CA ASP A 207 -29.56 4.49 -14.06
C ASP A 207 -28.22 3.81 -13.73
N VAL A 208 -28.27 2.84 -12.81
CA VAL A 208 -27.09 2.05 -12.41
C VAL A 208 -27.24 0.62 -12.90
N VAL A 209 -26.17 0.10 -13.53
CA VAL A 209 -26.01 -1.31 -13.85
C VAL A 209 -24.81 -1.85 -13.08
N GLU A 210 -25.08 -2.65 -12.05
CA GLU A 210 -24.05 -3.21 -11.19
C GLU A 210 -23.61 -4.58 -11.70
N LYS A 211 -22.31 -4.78 -11.89
CA LYS A 211 -21.69 -6.05 -12.23
C LYS A 211 -20.44 -6.29 -11.37
N THR A 212 -20.27 -7.51 -10.93
CA THR A 212 -19.20 -7.85 -9.98
C THR A 212 -18.48 -9.12 -10.43
N GLY A 213 -17.21 -9.23 -10.05
CA GLY A 213 -16.40 -10.43 -10.26
C GLY A 213 -15.31 -10.51 -9.19
N THR A 214 -14.98 -11.70 -8.77
CA THR A 214 -13.96 -12.03 -7.76
C THR A 214 -12.73 -12.70 -8.37
N THR A 215 -12.84 -13.09 -9.65
CA THR A 215 -11.76 -13.68 -10.46
C THR A 215 -11.66 -12.97 -11.80
N ASN A 216 -10.50 -13.09 -12.47
CA ASN A 216 -10.31 -12.48 -13.80
C ASN A 216 -11.39 -12.90 -14.80
N ASP A 217 -11.81 -14.17 -14.79
CA ASP A 217 -12.85 -14.68 -15.69
C ASP A 217 -14.22 -14.06 -15.38
N GLU A 218 -14.59 -13.96 -14.10
CA GLU A 218 -15.82 -13.30 -13.68
C GLU A 218 -15.82 -11.80 -14.02
N VAL A 219 -14.68 -11.11 -13.83
CA VAL A 219 -14.50 -9.70 -14.21
C VAL A 219 -14.66 -9.54 -15.72
N ALA A 220 -14.09 -10.42 -16.54
CA ALA A 220 -14.25 -10.39 -17.98
C ALA A 220 -15.72 -10.57 -18.41
N LEU A 221 -16.45 -11.50 -17.77
CA LEU A 221 -17.89 -11.70 -17.99
C LEU A 221 -18.73 -10.49 -17.52
N ALA A 222 -18.33 -9.87 -16.40
CA ALA A 222 -18.97 -8.66 -15.89
C ALA A 222 -18.80 -7.48 -16.86
N ALA A 223 -17.61 -7.31 -17.44
CA ALA A 223 -17.34 -6.30 -18.45
C ALA A 223 -18.20 -6.54 -19.73
N ASP A 224 -18.28 -7.79 -20.24
CA ASP A 224 -19.14 -8.14 -21.36
C ASP A 224 -20.63 -7.83 -21.08
N ALA A 225 -21.08 -8.08 -19.84
CA ALA A 225 -22.46 -7.79 -19.44
C ALA A 225 -22.75 -6.27 -19.37
N LEU A 226 -21.75 -5.44 -18.97
CA LEU A 226 -21.87 -3.97 -19.00
C LEU A 226 -21.92 -3.44 -20.45
N VAL A 227 -21.09 -3.98 -21.34
CA VAL A 227 -21.12 -3.66 -22.77
C VAL A 227 -22.49 -4.02 -23.36
N ALA A 228 -23.00 -5.23 -23.09
CA ALA A 228 -24.32 -5.66 -23.55
C ALA A 228 -25.48 -4.79 -23.00
N ALA A 229 -25.33 -4.27 -21.77
CA ALA A 229 -26.31 -3.37 -21.15
C ALA A 229 -26.26 -1.96 -21.75
N LYS A 230 -25.27 -1.65 -22.62
CA LYS A 230 -25.08 -0.36 -23.26
C LYS A 230 -25.06 0.79 -22.24
N VAL A 231 -24.16 0.67 -21.27
CA VAL A 231 -23.90 1.75 -20.32
C VAL A 231 -23.17 2.90 -21.02
N ASP A 232 -23.38 4.14 -20.56
CA ASP A 232 -22.72 5.33 -21.13
C ASP A 232 -21.30 5.54 -20.61
N ALA A 233 -21.02 5.00 -19.43
CA ALA A 233 -19.71 4.98 -18.78
C ALA A 233 -19.62 3.84 -17.78
N VAL A 234 -18.40 3.42 -17.43
CA VAL A 234 -18.13 2.48 -16.32
C VAL A 234 -17.33 3.19 -15.25
N PHE A 235 -17.65 2.91 -13.99
CA PHE A 235 -16.88 3.32 -12.83
C PHE A 235 -16.38 2.10 -12.04
N THR A 236 -15.10 2.13 -11.72
CA THR A 236 -14.43 1.18 -10.82
C THR A 236 -13.66 1.98 -9.75
N PRO A 237 -13.85 1.72 -8.45
CA PRO A 237 -13.04 2.35 -7.39
C PRO A 237 -11.59 1.82 -7.37
N THR A 238 -10.86 1.99 -6.24
CA THR A 238 -9.55 1.37 -6.01
C THR A 238 -9.67 -0.12 -5.70
N ASP A 239 -10.20 -0.87 -6.66
CA ASP A 239 -10.50 -2.30 -6.55
C ASP A 239 -9.35 -3.16 -7.06
N ASN A 240 -8.68 -3.88 -6.15
CA ASN A 240 -7.48 -4.66 -6.48
C ASN A 240 -7.75 -5.85 -7.43
N THR A 241 -8.97 -6.40 -7.42
CA THR A 241 -9.35 -7.49 -8.32
C THR A 241 -9.53 -6.98 -9.74
N ILE A 242 -10.21 -5.84 -9.90
CA ILE A 242 -10.41 -5.23 -11.22
C ILE A 242 -9.08 -4.65 -11.74
N MET A 243 -8.28 -4.02 -10.86
CA MET A 243 -6.95 -3.51 -11.19
C MET A 243 -6.08 -4.58 -11.86
N LYS A 244 -6.01 -5.76 -11.26
CA LYS A 244 -5.29 -6.91 -11.82
C LYS A 244 -5.83 -7.38 -13.18
N ALA A 245 -7.13 -7.20 -13.43
CA ALA A 245 -7.80 -7.65 -14.64
C ALA A 245 -7.83 -6.60 -15.77
N GLU A 246 -7.49 -5.33 -15.50
CA GLU A 246 -7.73 -4.20 -16.43
C GLU A 246 -7.13 -4.43 -17.81
N LEU A 247 -5.87 -4.84 -17.90
CA LEU A 247 -5.21 -5.16 -19.18
C LEU A 247 -5.92 -6.25 -20.00
N ALA A 248 -6.77 -7.07 -19.38
CA ALA A 248 -7.53 -8.11 -20.07
C ALA A 248 -8.94 -7.66 -20.48
N ILE A 249 -9.43 -6.54 -19.94
CA ILE A 249 -10.81 -6.11 -20.17
C ILE A 249 -10.95 -4.76 -20.88
N TYR A 250 -9.93 -3.89 -20.87
CA TYR A 250 -10.03 -2.53 -21.37
C TYR A 250 -10.48 -2.45 -22.84
N GLU A 251 -10.01 -3.36 -23.72
CA GLU A 251 -10.40 -3.39 -25.14
C GLU A 251 -11.90 -3.59 -25.32
N LYS A 252 -12.57 -4.34 -24.44
CA LYS A 252 -14.02 -4.54 -24.49
C LYS A 252 -14.79 -3.21 -24.38
N PHE A 253 -14.34 -2.34 -23.48
CA PHE A 253 -14.93 -1.03 -23.26
C PHE A 253 -14.52 -0.05 -24.37
N ALA A 254 -13.25 -0.03 -24.75
CA ALA A 254 -12.73 0.84 -25.79
C ALA A 254 -13.39 0.57 -27.15
N ASP A 255 -13.55 -0.68 -27.56
CA ASP A 255 -14.23 -1.09 -28.80
C ASP A 255 -15.72 -0.75 -28.79
N ALA A 256 -16.35 -0.84 -27.63
CA ALA A 256 -17.75 -0.43 -27.43
C ALA A 256 -17.92 1.10 -27.30
N LYS A 257 -16.82 1.87 -27.29
CA LYS A 257 -16.76 3.32 -27.03
C LYS A 257 -17.36 3.72 -25.68
N ILE A 258 -17.16 2.89 -24.67
CA ILE A 258 -17.61 3.11 -23.29
C ILE A 258 -16.39 3.57 -22.48
N PRO A 259 -16.34 4.81 -21.98
CA PRO A 259 -15.24 5.27 -21.13
C PRO A 259 -15.27 4.57 -19.78
N HIS A 260 -14.10 4.05 -19.36
CA HIS A 260 -13.90 3.47 -18.03
C HIS A 260 -13.17 4.47 -17.13
N TYR A 261 -13.84 4.91 -16.06
CA TYR A 261 -13.32 5.82 -15.03
C TYR A 261 -12.98 5.06 -13.77
N THR A 262 -11.87 5.38 -13.15
CA THR A 262 -11.33 4.55 -12.07
C THR A 262 -10.72 5.36 -10.94
N GLY A 263 -10.45 4.70 -9.81
CA GLY A 263 -9.93 5.31 -8.60
C GLY A 263 -8.40 5.37 -8.49
N ALA A 264 -7.64 4.90 -9.50
CA ALA A 264 -6.18 4.92 -9.47
C ALA A 264 -5.59 5.16 -10.86
N ASP A 265 -4.34 5.66 -10.90
CA ASP A 265 -3.62 6.01 -12.13
C ASP A 265 -3.20 4.79 -12.95
N SER A 266 -2.90 3.65 -12.30
CA SER A 266 -2.52 2.42 -12.98
C SER A 266 -3.61 1.87 -13.89
N PHE A 267 -4.87 2.04 -13.57
CA PHE A 267 -5.96 1.65 -14.46
C PHE A 267 -5.91 2.40 -15.80
N ALA A 268 -5.68 3.72 -15.77
CA ALA A 268 -5.53 4.50 -17.01
C ALA A 268 -4.29 4.05 -17.79
N LEU A 269 -3.20 3.74 -17.11
CA LEU A 269 -2.01 3.16 -17.71
C LEU A 269 -2.31 1.79 -18.36
N ASN A 270 -3.16 0.98 -17.73
CA ASN A 270 -3.51 -0.35 -18.22
C ASN A 270 -4.71 -0.36 -19.18
N GLY A 271 -5.15 0.80 -19.67
CA GLY A 271 -6.11 0.92 -20.74
C GLY A 271 -7.51 1.42 -20.35
N ALA A 272 -7.76 1.77 -19.09
CA ALA A 272 -8.94 2.55 -18.74
C ALA A 272 -8.83 3.96 -19.34
N PHE A 273 -9.97 4.62 -19.57
CA PHE A 273 -9.97 5.99 -20.11
C PHE A 273 -9.33 6.98 -19.15
N ALA A 274 -9.69 6.93 -17.87
CA ALA A 274 -9.16 7.87 -16.87
C ALA A 274 -9.14 7.26 -15.47
N GLY A 275 -8.02 7.48 -14.79
CA GLY A 275 -7.89 7.27 -13.35
C GLY A 275 -7.89 8.62 -12.61
N TYR A 276 -8.50 8.69 -11.43
CA TYR A 276 -8.51 9.89 -10.60
C TYR A 276 -8.18 9.52 -9.15
N GLY A 277 -7.22 10.23 -8.55
CA GLY A 277 -6.80 9.92 -7.20
C GLY A 277 -5.64 10.78 -6.71
N VAL A 278 -4.76 10.15 -5.96
CA VAL A 278 -3.61 10.75 -5.27
C VAL A 278 -2.30 10.55 -6.06
N ASN A 279 -1.23 11.18 -5.59
CA ASN A 279 0.12 10.89 -6.07
C ASN A 279 0.70 9.68 -5.32
N TYR A 280 0.80 8.54 -5.97
CA TYR A 280 1.27 7.30 -5.34
C TYR A 280 2.76 7.33 -4.98
N LYS A 281 3.59 8.11 -5.68
CA LYS A 281 5.00 8.34 -5.28
C LYS A 281 5.07 9.11 -3.96
N GLU A 282 4.28 10.16 -3.83
CA GLU A 282 4.20 10.96 -2.60
C GLU A 282 3.64 10.13 -1.44
N LEU A 283 2.63 9.29 -1.71
CA LEU A 283 2.07 8.37 -0.72
C LEU A 283 3.14 7.43 -0.15
N GLY A 284 4.00 6.87 -1.01
CA GLY A 284 5.13 6.05 -0.60
C GLY A 284 6.15 6.81 0.25
N THR A 285 6.49 8.04 -0.12
CA THR A 285 7.40 8.91 0.66
C THR A 285 6.83 9.19 2.05
N GLU A 286 5.56 9.59 2.15
CA GLU A 286 4.88 9.81 3.43
C GLU A 286 4.83 8.56 4.30
N THR A 287 4.62 7.39 3.68
CA THR A 287 4.66 6.11 4.40
C THR A 287 6.04 5.86 5.02
N ALA A 288 7.12 6.11 4.27
CA ALA A 288 8.49 5.96 4.76
C ALA A 288 8.81 6.94 5.88
N ASP A 289 8.37 8.19 5.78
CA ASP A 289 8.53 9.18 6.85
C ASP A 289 7.85 8.72 8.16
N MET A 290 6.64 8.16 8.08
CA MET A 290 5.95 7.57 9.24
C MET A 290 6.73 6.39 9.83
N VAL A 291 7.35 5.55 9.01
CA VAL A 291 8.21 4.44 9.46
C VAL A 291 9.40 4.97 10.26
N VAL A 292 10.04 6.03 9.77
CA VAL A 292 11.16 6.70 10.47
C VAL A 292 10.68 7.27 11.80
N ASP A 293 9.55 7.94 11.84
CA ASP A 293 8.98 8.48 13.07
C ASP A 293 8.75 7.38 14.13
N ILE A 294 8.26 6.23 13.73
CA ILE A 294 8.00 5.11 14.64
C ILE A 294 9.30 4.43 15.08
N LEU A 295 10.19 4.07 14.14
CA LEU A 295 11.39 3.27 14.47
C LEU A 295 12.51 4.09 15.09
N VAL A 296 12.68 5.33 14.67
CA VAL A 296 13.82 6.18 15.06
C VAL A 296 13.39 7.21 16.11
N ASN A 297 12.27 7.88 15.89
CA ASN A 297 11.76 8.96 16.75
C ASN A 297 10.85 8.44 17.88
N SER A 298 10.58 7.12 17.92
CA SER A 298 9.79 6.46 18.97
C SER A 298 8.32 6.93 19.03
N ALA A 299 7.76 7.37 17.91
CA ALA A 299 6.33 7.63 17.79
C ALA A 299 5.55 6.31 17.93
N LYS A 300 4.37 6.36 18.52
CA LYS A 300 3.52 5.17 18.70
C LYS A 300 2.49 5.11 17.56
N PRO A 301 2.36 3.98 16.86
CA PRO A 301 1.39 3.86 15.78
C PRO A 301 -0.04 4.28 16.19
N GLY A 302 -0.51 3.81 17.34
CA GLY A 302 -1.86 4.10 17.83
C GLY A 302 -2.12 5.57 18.20
N GLU A 303 -1.08 6.38 18.34
CA GLU A 303 -1.15 7.83 18.62
C GLU A 303 -0.76 8.67 17.39
N THR A 304 -0.36 8.04 16.29
CA THR A 304 0.06 8.70 15.05
C THR A 304 -1.11 8.69 14.07
N ALA A 305 -1.64 9.86 13.73
CA ALA A 305 -2.77 10.00 12.81
C ALA A 305 -2.48 9.36 11.45
N VAL A 306 -3.50 8.71 10.87
CA VAL A 306 -3.44 8.27 9.47
C VAL A 306 -3.35 9.48 8.57
N LYS A 307 -2.41 9.47 7.63
CA LYS A 307 -2.25 10.55 6.66
C LYS A 307 -3.06 10.27 5.40
N THR A 308 -3.72 11.30 4.91
CA THR A 308 -4.44 11.28 3.63
C THR A 308 -3.83 12.35 2.72
N LEU A 309 -3.52 11.97 1.49
CA LEU A 309 -3.05 12.93 0.49
C LEU A 309 -4.24 13.60 -0.22
N ASN A 310 -3.99 14.78 -0.78
CA ASN A 310 -4.99 15.47 -1.58
C ASN A 310 -5.30 14.67 -2.85
N ASN A 311 -6.58 14.41 -3.08
CA ASN A 311 -7.09 13.99 -4.37
C ASN A 311 -7.05 15.16 -5.35
N GLY A 312 -7.03 14.87 -6.64
CA GLY A 312 -7.13 15.92 -7.64
C GLY A 312 -6.33 15.65 -8.90
N ILE A 313 -5.65 14.52 -8.98
CA ILE A 313 -4.87 14.12 -10.15
C ILE A 313 -5.74 13.23 -11.04
N ALA A 314 -6.03 13.70 -12.26
CA ALA A 314 -6.61 12.87 -13.30
C ALA A 314 -5.50 12.38 -14.23
N THR A 315 -5.34 11.06 -14.33
CA THR A 315 -4.46 10.42 -15.32
C THR A 315 -5.33 9.94 -16.48
N VAL A 316 -5.10 10.44 -17.68
CA VAL A 316 -5.92 10.15 -18.87
C VAL A 316 -5.09 9.35 -19.88
N ASN A 317 -5.64 8.23 -20.33
CA ASN A 317 -5.07 7.45 -21.42
C ASN A 317 -5.47 8.10 -22.76
N THR A 318 -4.49 8.71 -23.43
CA THR A 318 -4.72 9.47 -24.66
C THR A 318 -5.07 8.58 -25.85
N GLU A 319 -4.57 7.34 -25.90
CA GLU A 319 -4.89 6.37 -26.94
C GLU A 319 -6.36 5.93 -26.83
N ILE A 320 -6.83 5.67 -25.61
CA ILE A 320 -8.22 5.32 -25.36
C ILE A 320 -9.13 6.52 -25.59
N ALA A 321 -8.75 7.72 -25.15
CA ALA A 321 -9.51 8.95 -25.43
C ALA A 321 -9.75 9.14 -26.93
N GLU A 322 -8.71 8.95 -27.76
CA GLU A 322 -8.80 9.01 -29.23
C GLU A 322 -9.69 7.90 -29.79
N GLN A 323 -9.51 6.65 -29.36
CA GLN A 323 -10.27 5.48 -29.83
C GLN A 323 -11.77 5.63 -29.56
N ILE A 324 -12.15 6.08 -28.35
CA ILE A 324 -13.56 6.28 -28.01
C ILE A 324 -14.12 7.61 -28.49
N GLY A 325 -13.27 8.54 -28.92
CA GLY A 325 -13.66 9.85 -29.42
C GLY A 325 -14.19 10.80 -28.34
N LEU A 326 -13.60 10.75 -27.12
CA LEU A 326 -14.07 11.54 -26.00
C LEU A 326 -13.08 12.68 -25.66
N ASP A 327 -13.62 13.91 -25.57
CA ASP A 327 -12.86 15.09 -25.18
C ASP A 327 -12.77 15.19 -23.64
N TYR A 328 -11.55 15.30 -23.12
CA TYR A 328 -11.26 15.49 -21.70
C TYR A 328 -10.67 16.87 -21.39
N SER A 329 -10.66 17.79 -22.34
CA SER A 329 -10.07 19.14 -22.17
C SER A 329 -10.66 19.87 -20.96
N GLY A 330 -11.93 19.63 -20.65
CA GLY A 330 -12.63 20.19 -19.50
C GLY A 330 -12.18 19.66 -18.12
N PHE A 331 -11.33 18.62 -18.06
CA PHE A 331 -10.81 18.11 -16.78
C PHE A 331 -9.87 19.10 -16.09
N LYS A 332 -9.18 19.95 -16.87
CA LYS A 332 -8.31 21.01 -16.33
C LYS A 332 -9.03 22.00 -15.42
N ASP A 333 -10.35 22.16 -15.60
CA ASP A 333 -11.17 23.05 -14.77
C ASP A 333 -11.59 22.42 -13.44
N MET A 334 -11.43 21.11 -13.30
CA MET A 334 -11.97 20.33 -12.18
C MET A 334 -10.89 19.58 -11.40
N CYS A 335 -9.73 19.38 -11.99
CA CYS A 335 -8.62 18.64 -11.39
C CYS A 335 -7.49 19.60 -11.04
N GLU A 336 -6.75 19.30 -9.97
CA GLU A 336 -5.51 20.00 -9.63
C GLU A 336 -4.46 19.79 -10.71
N LYS A 337 -4.42 18.56 -11.26
CA LYS A 337 -3.49 18.20 -12.33
C LYS A 337 -4.14 17.17 -13.26
N VAL A 338 -3.86 17.33 -14.56
CA VAL A 338 -4.16 16.31 -15.57
C VAL A 338 -2.82 15.77 -16.10
N VAL A 339 -2.63 14.47 -15.97
CA VAL A 339 -1.47 13.72 -16.46
C VAL A 339 -1.93 12.89 -17.65
N GLU A 340 -1.15 12.85 -18.70
CA GLU A 340 -1.43 12.03 -19.88
C GLU A 340 -0.56 10.78 -19.86
N THR A 341 -1.15 9.66 -20.25
CA THR A 341 -0.46 8.37 -20.37
C THR A 341 -0.88 7.66 -21.64
N LYS A 342 -0.23 6.54 -21.93
CA LYS A 342 -0.60 5.58 -22.97
C LYS A 342 -0.66 4.19 -22.36
N THR A 343 -1.26 3.26 -23.08
CA THR A 343 -1.41 1.88 -22.59
C THR A 343 -0.06 1.21 -22.44
N ALA A 344 0.28 0.85 -21.20
CA ALA A 344 1.51 0.18 -20.81
C ALA A 344 1.30 -0.62 -19.51
N LYS A 345 2.28 -1.44 -19.13
CA LYS A 345 2.23 -2.18 -17.85
C LYS A 345 2.78 -1.38 -16.68
N GLU A 346 3.80 -0.55 -16.94
CA GLU A 346 4.53 0.21 -15.93
C GLU A 346 4.65 1.68 -16.35
N PHE A 347 4.70 2.57 -15.39
CA PHE A 347 5.06 3.97 -15.62
C PHE A 347 6.56 4.10 -15.92
N GLU A 348 6.92 4.98 -16.86
CA GLU A 348 8.31 5.30 -17.22
C GLU A 348 9.07 6.04 -16.08
#